data_b9231712b3d9cb85fbaafd2fbb92da4c
#
_entry.id   b9231712b3d9cb85fbaafd2fbb92da4c
#
_cell.length_a   1.000
_cell.length_b   1.000
_cell.length_c   1.000
_cell.angle_alpha   90.00
_cell.angle_beta   90.00
_cell.angle_gamma   90.00
#
_symmetry.space_group_name_H-M   'P 1'
#
loop_
_entity.id
_entity.type
_entity.pdbx_description
1 polymer ?
#
loop_
_entity_poly.entity_id
_entity_poly.type
_entity_poly.pdbx_seq_one_letter_code
_entity_poly.pdbx_strand_id
1 'polypeptide(L)'
;MKFIRNITLAIALSACAASQSVSAKSLLAPKAYIFGFAASFNDSTVYFTGIQEMDSVWVDPKNGFLLGRSNYSYQLRDYFSQKLDQPHRTCVVISSLKRQDVEKKYLKMKRQYTVKNAGKYDVRNLTDADFRFKAVNMGGGEVEKPQATRNDKKAKKNKKQKNKK
;
A
#
# COMPACT_ATOMS: atom_id res chain seq x y z
N MET A 1 28.12 52.39 -13.86
CA MET A 1 27.86 51.04 -14.34
C MET A 1 28.09 49.92 -13.30
N LYS A 2 28.86 50.11 -12.22
CA LYS A 2 29.06 49.05 -11.18
C LYS A 2 27.83 48.82 -10.28
N PHE A 3 27.00 49.83 -10.04
CA PHE A 3 25.80 49.74 -9.20
C PHE A 3 24.68 48.94 -9.82
N ILE A 4 24.48 49.03 -11.14
CA ILE A 4 23.42 48.28 -11.86
C ILE A 4 23.71 46.80 -11.86
N ARG A 5 24.98 46.41 -11.96
CA ARG A 5 25.42 45.00 -11.98
C ARG A 5 25.19 44.30 -10.64
N ASN A 6 25.27 45.04 -9.52
CA ASN A 6 25.04 44.47 -8.19
C ASN A 6 23.54 44.31 -7.89
N ILE A 7 22.68 45.18 -8.44
CA ILE A 7 21.22 45.11 -8.28
C ILE A 7 20.64 43.93 -9.07
N THR A 8 21.14 43.68 -10.30
CA THR A 8 20.72 42.50 -11.08
C THR A 8 21.13 41.17 -10.44
N LEU A 9 22.29 41.11 -9.76
CA LEU A 9 22.72 39.92 -9.06
C LEU A 9 21.86 39.62 -7.82
N ALA A 10 21.43 40.67 -7.10
CA ALA A 10 20.55 40.50 -5.91
C ALA A 10 19.15 40.02 -6.28
N ILE A 11 18.59 40.44 -7.42
CA ILE A 11 17.28 40.00 -7.92
C ILE A 11 17.31 38.55 -8.38
N ALA A 12 18.42 38.12 -8.99
CA ALA A 12 18.57 36.71 -9.43
C ALA A 12 18.66 35.71 -8.25
N LEU A 13 19.22 36.13 -7.11
CA LEU A 13 19.29 35.27 -5.91
C LEU A 13 17.95 35.14 -5.17
N SER A 14 17.06 36.14 -5.29
CA SER A 14 15.75 36.15 -4.62
C SER A 14 14.72 35.23 -5.28
N ALA A 15 14.91 34.84 -6.53
CA ALA A 15 13.97 34.00 -7.29
C ALA A 15 14.04 32.50 -6.95
N CYS A 16 15.07 32.03 -6.23
CA CYS A 16 15.26 30.60 -5.92
C CYS A 16 14.60 30.14 -4.61
N ALA A 17 13.93 31.02 -3.85
CA ALA A 17 13.39 30.69 -2.52
C ALA A 17 11.95 30.22 -2.51
N ALA A 18 11.28 30.07 -3.66
CA ALA A 18 9.95 29.48 -3.76
C ALA A 18 10.04 27.95 -3.92
N SER A 19 10.64 27.25 -2.95
CA SER A 19 10.49 25.81 -2.81
C SER A 19 9.05 25.55 -2.40
N GLN A 20 8.17 25.35 -3.38
CA GLN A 20 6.82 24.85 -3.10
C GLN A 20 6.96 23.43 -2.57
N SER A 21 6.72 23.26 -1.27
CA SER A 21 6.55 21.95 -0.67
C SER A 21 5.34 21.30 -1.36
N VAL A 22 5.60 20.40 -2.29
CA VAL A 22 4.57 19.54 -2.87
C VAL A 22 4.13 18.61 -1.76
N SER A 23 3.11 19.03 -1.01
CA SER A 23 2.44 18.13 -0.07
C SER A 23 1.82 17.01 -0.89
N ALA A 24 2.35 15.80 -0.72
CA ALA A 24 1.78 14.62 -1.35
C ALA A 24 0.39 14.42 -0.75
N LYS A 25 -0.66 14.71 -1.54
CA LYS A 25 -2.04 14.48 -1.13
C LYS A 25 -2.22 13.00 -0.81
N SER A 26 -2.75 12.70 0.36
CA SER A 26 -3.09 11.35 0.79
C SER A 26 -4.61 11.20 0.79
N LEU A 27 -5.10 10.03 0.40
CA LEU A 27 -6.51 9.69 0.38
C LEU A 27 -6.80 8.61 1.42
N LEU A 28 -7.80 8.84 2.28
CA LEU A 28 -8.31 7.82 3.17
C LEU A 28 -9.30 6.92 2.40
N ALA A 29 -8.86 5.73 2.06
CA ALA A 29 -9.72 4.72 1.44
C ALA A 29 -10.51 3.96 2.52
N PRO A 30 -11.82 3.73 2.32
CA PRO A 30 -12.66 3.05 3.31
C PRO A 30 -12.22 1.61 3.54
N LYS A 31 -11.75 0.93 2.47
CA LYS A 31 -11.32 -0.47 2.50
C LYS A 31 -10.11 -0.72 1.62
N ALA A 32 -9.23 -1.61 2.07
CA ALA A 32 -8.20 -2.25 1.26
C ALA A 32 -8.01 -3.71 1.67
N TYR A 33 -7.40 -4.47 0.79
CA TYR A 33 -7.08 -5.87 1.01
C TYR A 33 -5.57 -6.03 1.01
N ILE A 34 -5.04 -6.81 1.96
CA ILE A 34 -3.61 -6.99 2.18
C ILE A 34 -3.30 -8.44 2.51
N PHE A 35 -2.16 -8.91 2.07
CA PHE A 35 -1.54 -10.11 2.63
C PHE A 35 -0.03 -9.90 2.80
N GLY A 36 0.53 -10.63 3.73
CA GLY A 36 1.95 -10.65 4.02
C GLY A 36 2.61 -11.92 3.52
N PHE A 37 3.87 -11.79 3.16
CA PHE A 37 4.78 -12.87 2.83
C PHE A 37 6.07 -12.69 3.62
N ALA A 38 6.59 -13.77 4.19
CA ALA A 38 7.87 -13.74 4.89
C ALA A 38 8.74 -14.94 4.48
N ALA A 39 10.02 -14.66 4.26
CA ALA A 39 11.03 -15.64 3.91
C ALA A 39 12.34 -15.32 4.61
N SER A 40 13.24 -16.29 4.69
CA SER A 40 14.59 -16.10 5.20
C SER A 40 15.60 -16.66 4.19
N PHE A 41 16.81 -16.14 4.23
CA PHE A 41 17.94 -16.75 3.52
C PHE A 41 18.60 -17.89 4.32
N ASN A 42 18.22 -18.04 5.60
CA ASN A 42 18.82 -19.00 6.51
C ASN A 42 18.10 -20.35 6.52
N ASP A 43 16.87 -20.39 5.98
CA ASP A 43 16.05 -21.61 5.93
C ASP A 43 15.16 -21.62 4.68
N SER A 44 14.53 -22.76 4.41
CA SER A 44 13.60 -22.94 3.28
C SER A 44 12.13 -22.68 3.66
N THR A 45 11.83 -22.24 4.88
CA THR A 45 10.47 -21.98 5.31
C THR A 45 9.99 -20.62 4.83
N VAL A 46 8.83 -20.59 4.19
CA VAL A 46 8.15 -19.38 3.77
C VAL A 46 6.76 -19.30 4.40
N TYR A 47 6.35 -18.10 4.75
CA TYR A 47 5.08 -17.87 5.40
C TYR A 47 4.20 -16.96 4.56
N PHE A 48 2.91 -17.29 4.52
CA PHE A 48 1.86 -16.45 3.95
C PHE A 48 0.83 -16.13 5.02
N THR A 49 0.42 -14.88 5.15
CA THR A 49 -0.83 -14.58 5.88
C THR A 49 -2.03 -14.87 4.99
N GLY A 50 -3.22 -15.00 5.56
CA GLY A 50 -4.46 -14.87 4.81
C GLY A 50 -4.57 -13.50 4.13
N ILE A 51 -5.50 -13.36 3.19
CA ILE A 51 -5.89 -12.05 2.65
C ILE A 51 -6.82 -11.40 3.67
N GLN A 52 -6.39 -10.29 4.24
CA GLN A 52 -7.12 -9.56 5.26
C GLN A 52 -7.75 -8.31 4.68
N GLU A 53 -8.98 -8.02 5.09
CA GLU A 53 -9.65 -6.75 4.82
C GLU A 53 -9.25 -5.75 5.91
N MET A 54 -8.92 -4.54 5.47
CA MET A 54 -8.53 -3.44 6.34
C MET A 54 -9.41 -2.23 6.07
N ASP A 55 -9.90 -1.63 7.12
CA ASP A 55 -10.69 -0.41 7.04
C ASP A 55 -9.82 0.82 7.25
N SER A 56 -10.24 1.94 6.63
CA SER A 56 -9.66 3.27 6.86
C SER A 56 -8.14 3.33 6.63
N VAL A 57 -7.70 2.93 5.45
CA VAL A 57 -6.29 2.93 5.05
C VAL A 57 -5.92 4.14 4.21
N TRP A 58 -4.72 4.66 4.42
CA TRP A 58 -4.19 5.77 3.64
C TRP A 58 -3.53 5.27 2.36
N VAL A 59 -3.91 5.88 1.23
CA VAL A 59 -3.40 5.52 -0.10
C VAL A 59 -2.98 6.75 -0.89
N ASP A 60 -2.08 6.54 -1.84
CA ASP A 60 -1.73 7.53 -2.85
C ASP A 60 -2.92 7.67 -3.83
N PRO A 61 -3.50 8.88 -3.99
CA PRO A 61 -4.67 9.08 -4.86
C PRO A 61 -4.40 8.85 -6.34
N LYS A 62 -3.13 8.91 -6.78
CA LYS A 62 -2.77 8.73 -8.19
C LYS A 62 -2.76 7.26 -8.61
N ASN A 63 -2.23 6.39 -7.76
CA ASN A 63 -2.00 4.99 -8.10
C ASN A 63 -2.68 3.99 -7.17
N GLY A 64 -3.33 4.48 -6.09
CA GLY A 64 -4.01 3.65 -5.09
C GLY A 64 -3.06 2.80 -4.24
N PHE A 65 -1.77 3.11 -4.22
CA PHE A 65 -0.81 2.38 -3.41
C PHE A 65 -0.97 2.73 -1.93
N LEU A 66 -0.92 1.71 -1.11
CA LEU A 66 -0.97 1.83 0.34
C LEU A 66 0.20 2.68 0.84
N LEU A 67 -0.10 3.77 1.54
CA LEU A 67 0.90 4.58 2.22
C LEU A 67 1.41 3.85 3.48
N GLY A 68 2.65 4.10 3.86
CA GLY A 68 3.25 3.45 5.01
C GLY A 68 3.44 1.93 4.84
N ARG A 69 3.62 1.42 3.63
CA ARG A 69 3.82 -0.02 3.36
C ARG A 69 4.93 -0.66 4.20
N SER A 70 5.99 0.07 4.48
CA SER A 70 7.07 -0.37 5.36
C SER A 70 6.56 -0.66 6.78
N ASN A 71 5.66 0.17 7.31
CA ASN A 71 5.11 -0.03 8.65
C ASN A 71 4.31 -1.34 8.74
N TYR A 72 3.57 -1.71 7.68
CA TYR A 72 2.89 -3.00 7.64
C TYR A 72 3.88 -4.17 7.54
N SER A 73 4.95 -4.03 6.76
CA SER A 73 6.02 -5.04 6.73
C SER A 73 6.71 -5.17 8.09
N TYR A 74 6.87 -4.07 8.82
CA TYR A 74 7.43 -4.09 10.17
C TYR A 74 6.51 -4.77 11.19
N GLN A 75 5.19 -4.57 11.12
CA GLN A 75 4.25 -5.31 11.97
C GLN A 75 4.43 -6.83 11.82
N LEU A 76 4.55 -7.30 10.58
CA LEU A 76 4.78 -8.72 10.32
C LEU A 76 6.17 -9.19 10.80
N ARG A 77 7.21 -8.39 10.58
CA ARG A 77 8.55 -8.68 11.06
C ARG A 77 8.62 -8.74 12.59
N ASP A 78 7.96 -7.80 13.26
CA ASP A 78 7.93 -7.74 14.72
C ASP A 78 7.19 -8.95 15.31
N TYR A 79 6.13 -9.42 14.64
CA TYR A 79 5.46 -10.67 15.00
C TYR A 79 6.43 -11.87 14.92
N PHE A 80 7.18 -12.00 13.82
CA PHE A 80 8.16 -13.10 13.70
C PHE A 80 9.26 -13.01 14.75
N SER A 81 9.76 -11.82 15.02
CA SER A 81 10.83 -11.61 16.00
C SER A 81 10.35 -11.86 17.43
N GLN A 82 9.18 -11.32 17.81
CA GLN A 82 8.74 -11.32 19.21
C GLN A 82 7.91 -12.55 19.60
N LYS A 83 7.19 -13.15 18.65
CA LYS A 83 6.27 -14.27 18.94
C LYS A 83 6.82 -15.62 18.49
N LEU A 84 7.62 -15.65 17.44
CA LEU A 84 8.15 -16.89 16.86
C LEU A 84 9.66 -17.04 17.00
N ASP A 85 10.33 -16.05 17.63
CA ASP A 85 11.80 -16.01 17.78
C ASP A 85 12.56 -16.18 16.45
N GLN A 86 12.04 -15.52 15.39
CA GLN A 86 12.59 -15.57 14.03
C GLN A 86 12.91 -14.17 13.50
N PRO A 87 13.92 -13.45 14.06
CA PRO A 87 14.18 -12.03 13.76
C PRO A 87 14.74 -11.80 12.35
N HIS A 88 15.25 -12.82 11.66
CA HIS A 88 15.95 -12.66 10.37
C HIS A 88 15.06 -12.94 9.15
N ARG A 89 13.76 -12.73 9.27
CA ARG A 89 12.83 -12.88 8.16
C ARG A 89 12.63 -11.58 7.40
N THR A 90 12.78 -11.66 6.08
CA THR A 90 12.38 -10.58 5.18
C THR A 90 10.86 -10.65 5.00
N CYS A 91 10.19 -9.59 5.44
CA CYS A 91 8.74 -9.48 5.37
C CYS A 91 8.34 -8.46 4.32
N VAL A 92 7.42 -8.84 3.43
CA VAL A 92 6.84 -7.96 2.42
C VAL A 92 5.32 -8.01 2.47
N VAL A 93 4.67 -6.90 2.09
CA VAL A 93 3.22 -6.82 2.02
C VAL A 93 2.76 -6.48 0.61
N ILE A 94 1.68 -7.10 0.21
CA ILE A 94 1.01 -6.87 -1.06
C ILE A 94 -0.42 -6.41 -0.77
N SER A 95 -0.81 -5.29 -1.34
CA SER A 95 -2.13 -4.71 -1.11
C SER A 95 -2.76 -4.19 -2.41
N SER A 96 -4.08 -4.05 -2.39
CA SER A 96 -4.87 -3.37 -3.41
C SER A 96 -6.20 -2.94 -2.82
N LEU A 97 -6.83 -1.93 -3.43
CA LEU A 97 -8.21 -1.54 -3.12
C LEU A 97 -9.24 -2.56 -3.64
N LYS A 98 -8.83 -3.41 -4.58
CA LYS A 98 -9.67 -4.47 -5.16
C LYS A 98 -9.24 -5.83 -4.65
N ARG A 99 -10.16 -6.58 -4.03
CA ARG A 99 -9.90 -7.94 -3.53
C ARG A 99 -9.38 -8.88 -4.62
N GLN A 100 -9.99 -8.83 -5.80
CA GLN A 100 -9.61 -9.68 -6.93
C GLN A 100 -8.15 -9.51 -7.35
N ASP A 101 -7.60 -8.28 -7.28
CA ASP A 101 -6.21 -8.01 -7.65
C ASP A 101 -5.24 -8.61 -6.63
N VAL A 102 -5.60 -8.56 -5.35
CA VAL A 102 -4.83 -9.18 -4.28
C VAL A 102 -4.89 -10.70 -4.39
N GLU A 103 -6.07 -11.26 -4.63
CA GLU A 103 -6.26 -12.72 -4.81
C GLU A 103 -5.43 -13.27 -5.98
N LYS A 104 -5.42 -12.59 -7.12
CA LYS A 104 -4.57 -12.97 -8.27
C LYS A 104 -3.10 -13.01 -7.90
N LYS A 105 -2.61 -11.97 -7.19
CA LYS A 105 -1.22 -11.88 -6.75
C LYS A 105 -0.88 -12.96 -5.71
N TYR A 106 -1.79 -13.17 -4.75
CA TYR A 106 -1.67 -14.20 -3.73
C TYR A 106 -1.53 -15.59 -4.34
N LEU A 107 -2.46 -15.97 -5.22
CA LEU A 107 -2.45 -17.26 -5.90
C LEU A 107 -1.21 -17.43 -6.77
N LYS A 108 -0.79 -16.40 -7.50
CA LYS A 108 0.43 -16.42 -8.30
C LYS A 108 1.66 -16.68 -7.44
N MET A 109 1.80 -15.97 -6.33
CA MET A 109 2.91 -16.17 -5.40
C MET A 109 2.86 -17.55 -4.76
N LYS A 110 1.70 -17.97 -4.26
CA LYS A 110 1.55 -19.27 -3.61
C LYS A 110 1.91 -20.42 -4.56
N ARG A 111 1.44 -20.39 -5.82
CA ARG A 111 1.80 -21.37 -6.85
C ARG A 111 3.31 -21.42 -7.13
N GLN A 112 4.01 -20.30 -6.99
CA GLN A 112 5.47 -20.26 -7.16
C GLN A 112 6.17 -21.16 -6.15
N TYR A 113 5.70 -21.20 -4.90
CA TYR A 113 6.33 -21.96 -3.83
C TYR A 113 5.74 -23.37 -3.67
N THR A 114 4.44 -23.58 -3.94
CA THR A 114 3.78 -24.88 -3.74
C THR A 114 3.80 -25.76 -4.96
N VAL A 115 3.83 -25.21 -6.19
CA VAL A 115 3.74 -25.98 -7.42
C VAL A 115 5.05 -25.93 -8.20
N LYS A 116 5.51 -24.71 -8.57
CA LYS A 116 6.70 -24.59 -9.43
C LYS A 116 8.00 -25.01 -8.73
N ASN A 117 8.07 -24.83 -7.42
CA ASN A 117 9.20 -25.21 -6.57
C ASN A 117 8.76 -26.21 -5.49
N ALA A 118 7.86 -27.12 -5.84
CA ALA A 118 7.39 -28.16 -4.93
C ALA A 118 8.58 -28.93 -4.31
N GLY A 119 8.52 -29.12 -3.00
CA GLY A 119 9.57 -29.81 -2.24
C GLY A 119 10.81 -28.97 -1.90
N LYS A 120 10.96 -27.74 -2.46
CA LYS A 120 12.09 -26.87 -2.12
C LYS A 120 11.81 -25.98 -0.90
N TYR A 121 10.54 -25.72 -0.62
CA TYR A 121 10.13 -24.82 0.44
C TYR A 121 9.09 -25.46 1.35
N ASP A 122 9.22 -25.25 2.65
CA ASP A 122 8.18 -25.51 3.65
C ASP A 122 7.24 -24.29 3.68
N VAL A 123 6.05 -24.44 3.11
CA VAL A 123 5.08 -23.33 2.97
C VAL A 123 4.10 -23.36 4.13
N ARG A 124 4.20 -22.39 5.02
CA ARG A 124 3.33 -22.21 6.19
C ARG A 124 2.35 -21.09 6.00
N ASN A 125 1.15 -21.23 6.57
CA ASN A 125 0.14 -20.19 6.54
C ASN A 125 -0.10 -19.68 7.96
N LEU A 126 -0.09 -18.35 8.10
CA LEU A 126 -0.54 -17.68 9.32
C LEU A 126 -2.03 -17.40 9.18
N THR A 127 -2.80 -17.80 10.18
CA THR A 127 -4.23 -17.51 10.26
C THR A 127 -4.48 -16.10 10.81
N ASP A 128 -5.70 -15.62 10.71
CA ASP A 128 -6.11 -14.34 11.31
C ASP A 128 -6.06 -14.35 12.84
N ALA A 129 -6.06 -15.53 13.46
CA ALA A 129 -5.85 -15.69 14.90
C ALA A 129 -4.38 -15.54 15.28
N ASP A 130 -3.45 -15.94 14.40
CA ASP A 130 -2.02 -15.81 14.65
C ASP A 130 -1.56 -14.38 14.46
N PHE A 131 -1.97 -13.75 13.36
CA PHE A 131 -1.51 -12.42 13.00
C PHE A 131 -2.57 -11.62 12.23
N ARG A 132 -2.79 -10.37 12.65
CA ARG A 132 -3.61 -9.38 11.94
C ARG A 132 -2.86 -8.07 11.76
N PHE A 133 -2.94 -7.52 10.55
CA PHE A 133 -2.47 -6.16 10.29
C PHE A 133 -3.35 -5.12 10.99
N LYS A 134 -2.71 -4.09 11.52
CA LYS A 134 -3.38 -2.91 12.09
C LYS A 134 -3.21 -1.74 11.13
N ALA A 135 -4.29 -1.00 10.88
CA ALA A 135 -4.25 0.19 10.06
C ALA A 135 -3.23 1.21 10.61
N VAL A 136 -2.44 1.77 9.71
CA VAL A 136 -1.43 2.78 10.05
C VAL A 136 -2.00 4.15 9.76
N ASN A 137 -2.00 5.03 10.76
CA ASN A 137 -2.40 6.41 10.56
C ASN A 137 -1.25 7.19 9.89
N MET A 138 -1.49 7.66 8.68
CA MET A 138 -0.56 8.49 7.89
C MET A 138 -1.09 9.92 7.73
N GLY A 139 -2.07 10.33 8.54
CA GLY A 139 -2.77 11.60 8.45
C GLY A 139 -1.97 12.78 9.00
N GLY A 140 -0.83 13.07 8.41
CA GLY A 140 -0.09 14.33 8.65
C GLY A 140 -0.28 15.38 7.56
N GLY A 141 -1.11 15.11 6.51
CA GLY A 141 -1.44 16.02 5.42
C GLY A 141 -2.95 16.20 5.27
N GLU A 142 -3.39 17.18 4.48
CA GLU A 142 -4.81 17.44 4.21
C GLU A 142 -5.56 16.18 3.80
N VAL A 143 -6.61 15.85 4.56
CA VAL A 143 -7.49 14.72 4.32
C VAL A 143 -8.45 15.07 3.19
N GLU A 144 -8.20 14.59 1.99
CA GLU A 144 -9.21 14.63 0.92
C GLU A 144 -10.26 13.54 1.19
N LYS A 145 -11.50 13.93 1.49
CA LYS A 145 -12.62 12.97 1.59
C LYS A 145 -12.82 12.28 0.24
N PRO A 146 -13.13 10.97 0.20
CA PRO A 146 -13.35 10.24 -1.05
C PRO A 146 -14.46 10.93 -1.86
N GLN A 147 -14.11 11.50 -3.00
CA GLN A 147 -15.11 11.91 -3.98
C GLN A 147 -15.65 10.63 -4.64
N ALA A 148 -16.94 10.37 -4.47
CA ALA A 148 -17.62 9.27 -5.17
C ALA A 148 -17.34 9.40 -6.68
N THR A 149 -16.63 8.41 -7.23
CA THR A 149 -16.22 8.38 -8.62
C THR A 149 -17.47 8.50 -9.52
N ARG A 150 -17.43 9.46 -10.45
CA ARG A 150 -18.50 9.79 -11.41
C ARG A 150 -19.01 8.58 -12.23
N ASN A 151 -18.37 7.42 -12.15
CA ASN A 151 -18.73 6.24 -12.91
C ASN A 151 -19.99 5.52 -12.41
N ASP A 152 -20.36 5.65 -11.13
CA ASP A 152 -21.58 5.03 -10.59
C ASP A 152 -22.87 5.73 -11.04
N LYS A 153 -22.77 7.03 -11.44
CA LYS A 153 -23.93 7.78 -11.93
C LYS A 153 -24.31 7.39 -13.37
N LYS A 154 -23.36 6.94 -14.20
CA LYS A 154 -23.65 6.48 -15.58
C LYS A 154 -24.32 5.12 -15.61
N ALA A 155 -23.96 4.20 -14.71
CA ALA A 155 -24.57 2.87 -14.62
C ALA A 155 -26.04 2.94 -14.17
N LYS A 156 -26.37 3.84 -13.23
CA LYS A 156 -27.76 4.04 -12.78
C LYS A 156 -28.66 4.72 -13.81
N LYS A 157 -28.10 5.59 -14.68
CA LYS A 157 -28.87 6.28 -15.72
C LYS A 157 -29.26 5.33 -16.87
N ASN A 158 -28.38 4.41 -17.24
CA ASN A 158 -28.65 3.42 -18.29
C ASN A 158 -29.63 2.32 -17.84
N LYS A 159 -29.69 2.02 -16.53
CA LYS A 159 -30.67 1.03 -16.02
C LYS A 159 -32.08 1.62 -15.93
N LYS A 160 -32.23 2.94 -15.77
CA LYS A 160 -33.55 3.61 -15.75
C LYS A 160 -34.16 3.81 -17.13
N GLN A 161 -33.35 3.84 -18.21
CA GLN A 161 -33.85 3.95 -19.59
C GLN A 161 -34.25 2.60 -20.20
N LYS A 162 -33.70 1.47 -19.68
CA LYS A 162 -34.09 0.13 -20.17
C LYS A 162 -35.41 -0.40 -19.61
N ASN A 163 -35.91 0.19 -18.52
CA ASN A 163 -37.19 -0.20 -17.90
C ASN A 163 -38.39 0.68 -18.32
N LYS A 164 -38.25 1.50 -19.37
CA LYS A 164 -39.29 2.37 -19.92
C LYS A 164 -39.56 2.12 -21.43
N LYS A 165 -39.29 0.90 -21.89
CA LYS A 165 -39.75 0.43 -23.20
C LYS A 165 -40.52 -0.86 -23.02
#